data_29e0bd439952da0178e83a8cd61a33fb
#
_entry.id   29e0bd439952da0178e83a8cd61a33fb
#
_cell.length_a   1.000
_cell.length_b   1.000
_cell.length_c   1.000
_cell.angle_alpha   90.00
_cell.angle_beta   90.00
_cell.angle_gamma   90.00
#
_symmetry.space_group_name_H-M   'P 1'
#
loop_
_entity.id
_entity.type
_entity.pdbx_description
1 polymer ?
#
loop_
_entity_poly.entity_id
_entity_poly.type
_entity_poly.pdbx_seq_one_letter_code
_entity_poly.pdbx_strand_id
1 'polypeptide(L)'
;MYELIKKDGLAKRGRLHTVHGVIETPVFMNVGTAAAIKGAVATTDLQEIKTQVELSNTYHLHVRPGDEVVKKLGGLHKFMNWDKPILTDSGGFQVFSLAGLRRIKEEGVYFNSHIDGHKIFMGPEESMRIQSNLASTIAMAFDECPSSVADREYIEKSVARTTRWLVRCKKEMERLNSLPDTINKHQMLFGINQGGVYEDIRIKHADEISKLNLDGYAVGGLAVGESHEEMYRILDAVVPHLPDHKPTYLMGVGTPVNILEAVDRGVDFFDCVYPSRNGRHGHVYTNHGKLNLFNAKFELDDRPIEEGCQCPACRNYSRAYIRHLLKAKEMLGMRLCVLHNLYFYNTMMEEIRDALDAGNFASYKEEKLYRMGQSSIKNV
;
A
#
# COMPACT_ATOMS: atom_id res chain seq x y z
N MET A 1 3.77 -14.51 -12.07
CA MET A 1 5.25 -14.46 -12.32
C MET A 1 5.63 -12.99 -12.53
N TYR A 2 6.73 -12.53 -11.92
CA TYR A 2 7.27 -11.18 -12.16
C TYR A 2 8.26 -11.20 -13.33
N GLU A 3 8.07 -10.28 -14.27
CA GLU A 3 8.90 -10.05 -15.43
C GLU A 3 9.62 -8.71 -15.24
N LEU A 4 10.93 -8.73 -15.04
CA LEU A 4 11.75 -7.52 -15.03
C LEU A 4 12.04 -7.11 -16.49
N ILE A 5 11.51 -5.97 -16.93
CA ILE A 5 11.62 -5.47 -18.31
C ILE A 5 12.89 -4.65 -18.47
N LYS A 6 13.14 -3.72 -17.54
CA LYS A 6 14.25 -2.77 -17.63
C LYS A 6 14.69 -2.29 -16.25
N LYS A 7 15.94 -1.90 -16.14
CA LYS A 7 16.48 -1.12 -15.01
C LYS A 7 17.00 0.22 -15.49
N ASP A 8 16.82 1.26 -14.67
CA ASP A 8 17.46 2.57 -14.80
C ASP A 8 18.09 2.89 -13.43
N GLY A 9 19.39 2.67 -13.30
CA GLY A 9 20.06 2.57 -12.01
C GLY A 9 19.55 1.37 -11.21
N LEU A 10 19.05 1.62 -9.99
CA LEU A 10 18.39 0.60 -9.16
C LEU A 10 16.88 0.53 -9.43
N ALA A 11 16.28 1.56 -10.03
CA ALA A 11 14.86 1.59 -10.33
C ALA A 11 14.49 0.50 -11.35
N LYS A 12 13.37 -0.17 -11.11
CA LYS A 12 12.91 -1.30 -11.89
C LYS A 12 11.62 -0.99 -12.64
N ARG A 13 11.56 -1.34 -13.91
CA ARG A 13 10.36 -1.43 -14.73
C ARG A 13 10.00 -2.89 -14.92
N GLY A 14 8.81 -3.30 -14.46
CA GLY A 14 8.43 -4.71 -14.54
C GLY A 14 6.94 -4.93 -14.73
N ARG A 15 6.56 -6.21 -14.79
CA ARG A 15 5.18 -6.71 -14.83
C ARG A 15 4.99 -7.85 -13.86
N LEU A 16 3.95 -7.79 -13.06
CA LEU A 16 3.51 -8.94 -12.27
C LEU A 16 2.27 -9.56 -12.92
N HIS A 17 2.45 -10.75 -13.49
CA HIS A 17 1.35 -11.52 -14.07
C HIS A 17 0.56 -12.23 -12.98
N THR A 18 -0.73 -11.97 -12.91
CA THR A 18 -1.65 -12.54 -11.91
C THR A 18 -2.88 -13.15 -12.56
N VAL A 19 -3.69 -13.89 -11.80
CA VAL A 19 -4.96 -14.45 -12.29
C VAL A 19 -6.04 -13.40 -12.56
N HIS A 20 -5.86 -12.18 -12.04
CA HIS A 20 -6.79 -11.06 -12.22
C HIS A 20 -6.21 -9.96 -13.13
N GLY A 21 -5.24 -10.31 -13.97
CA GLY A 21 -4.59 -9.40 -14.92
C GLY A 21 -3.14 -9.09 -14.58
N VAL A 22 -2.55 -8.22 -15.38
CA VAL A 22 -1.15 -7.81 -15.27
C VAL A 22 -1.07 -6.51 -14.48
N ILE A 23 -0.11 -6.44 -13.56
CA ILE A 23 0.22 -5.23 -12.82
C ILE A 23 1.51 -4.66 -13.43
N GLU A 24 1.42 -3.49 -14.02
CA GLU A 24 2.58 -2.72 -14.51
C GLU A 24 3.25 -2.01 -13.33
N THR A 25 4.54 -2.26 -13.11
CA THR A 25 5.30 -1.68 -11.99
C THR A 25 6.33 -0.66 -12.47
N PRO A 26 6.65 0.36 -11.64
CA PRO A 26 6.12 0.66 -10.30
C PRO A 26 4.64 0.99 -10.26
N VAL A 27 3.98 0.68 -9.13
CA VAL A 27 2.53 0.84 -8.95
C VAL A 27 2.17 1.39 -7.57
N PHE A 28 1.15 2.24 -7.50
CA PHE A 28 0.50 2.66 -6.26
C PHE A 28 -0.83 1.92 -6.09
N MET A 29 -1.00 1.24 -4.97
CA MET A 29 -2.22 0.53 -4.62
C MET A 29 -3.18 1.45 -3.87
N ASN A 30 -4.40 1.62 -4.39
CA ASN A 30 -5.38 2.48 -3.77
C ASN A 30 -6.04 1.77 -2.58
N VAL A 31 -5.95 2.37 -1.38
CA VAL A 31 -6.35 1.72 -0.14
C VAL A 31 -7.84 1.81 0.12
N GLY A 32 -8.52 0.66 0.00
CA GLY A 32 -9.92 0.46 0.34
C GLY A 32 -10.09 -0.37 1.61
N THR A 33 -10.00 0.26 2.77
CA THR A 33 -9.95 -0.36 4.10
C THR A 33 -10.96 -1.50 4.32
N ALA A 34 -12.20 -1.32 3.86
CA ALA A 34 -13.29 -2.29 4.05
C ALA A 34 -14.03 -2.53 2.72
N ALA A 35 -13.29 -2.99 1.70
CA ALA A 35 -13.78 -3.19 0.33
C ALA A 35 -14.35 -1.89 -0.30
N ALA A 36 -13.89 -0.74 0.16
CA ALA A 36 -14.25 0.57 -0.37
C ALA A 36 -13.26 1.63 0.09
N ILE A 37 -12.94 2.57 -0.79
CA ILE A 37 -12.06 3.70 -0.43
C ILE A 37 -12.88 4.76 0.32
N LYS A 38 -12.40 5.16 1.50
CA LYS A 38 -13.02 6.23 2.30
C LYS A 38 -13.06 7.54 1.50
N GLY A 39 -14.25 8.10 1.35
CA GLY A 39 -14.51 9.28 0.51
C GLY A 39 -15.54 8.97 -0.58
N ALA A 40 -16.33 7.91 -0.40
CA ALA A 40 -17.41 7.49 -1.29
C ALA A 40 -16.94 7.21 -2.73
N VAL A 41 -15.80 6.54 -2.87
CA VAL A 41 -15.25 6.11 -4.17
C VAL A 41 -15.75 4.72 -4.49
N ALA A 42 -16.48 4.59 -5.59
CA ALA A 42 -16.99 3.32 -6.10
C ALA A 42 -15.96 2.60 -6.98
N THR A 43 -16.17 1.31 -7.24
CA THR A 43 -15.32 0.52 -8.14
C THR A 43 -15.32 1.05 -9.57
N THR A 44 -16.45 1.62 -10.04
CA THR A 44 -16.53 2.34 -11.31
C THR A 44 -15.61 3.57 -11.35
N ASP A 45 -15.48 4.28 -10.24
CA ASP A 45 -14.53 5.40 -10.11
C ASP A 45 -13.09 4.89 -10.19
N LEU A 46 -12.78 3.72 -9.60
CA LEU A 46 -11.43 3.14 -9.65
C LEU A 46 -10.96 2.87 -11.08
N GLN A 47 -11.86 2.48 -11.97
CA GLN A 47 -11.54 2.33 -13.40
C GLN A 47 -11.20 3.68 -14.04
N GLU A 48 -12.01 4.70 -13.76
CA GLU A 48 -11.83 6.05 -14.33
C GLU A 48 -10.55 6.74 -13.82
N ILE A 49 -10.16 6.49 -12.57
CA ILE A 49 -8.92 7.03 -11.99
C ILE A 49 -7.69 6.14 -12.24
N LYS A 50 -7.77 5.18 -13.16
CA LYS A 50 -6.66 4.33 -13.63
C LYS A 50 -6.06 3.41 -12.56
N THR A 51 -6.86 2.97 -11.59
CA THR A 51 -6.41 2.03 -10.56
C THR A 51 -6.04 0.70 -11.19
N GLN A 52 -4.85 0.18 -10.88
CA GLN A 52 -4.42 -1.16 -11.26
C GLN A 52 -4.67 -2.19 -10.15
N VAL A 53 -4.41 -1.80 -8.90
CA VAL A 53 -4.51 -2.67 -7.73
C VAL A 53 -5.26 -1.93 -6.63
N GLU A 54 -6.26 -2.59 -6.07
CA GLU A 54 -6.92 -2.16 -4.82
C GLU A 54 -6.29 -2.89 -3.64
N LEU A 55 -6.13 -2.22 -2.49
CA LEU A 55 -5.69 -2.82 -1.25
C LEU A 55 -6.82 -2.84 -0.24
N SER A 56 -7.24 -4.03 0.19
CA SER A 56 -8.23 -4.25 1.24
C SER A 56 -7.61 -4.74 2.55
N ASN A 57 -8.17 -4.32 3.68
CA ASN A 57 -7.63 -4.68 4.99
C ASN A 57 -8.26 -5.95 5.57
N THR A 58 -7.45 -6.97 5.78
CA THR A 58 -7.83 -8.28 6.31
C THR A 58 -8.53 -8.18 7.66
N TYR A 59 -7.96 -7.47 8.62
CA TYR A 59 -8.55 -7.32 9.95
C TYR A 59 -9.95 -6.68 9.91
N HIS A 60 -10.09 -5.57 9.18
CA HIS A 60 -11.38 -4.86 9.10
C HIS A 60 -12.47 -5.72 8.47
N LEU A 61 -12.13 -6.45 7.42
CA LEU A 61 -13.08 -7.34 6.72
C LEU A 61 -13.40 -8.61 7.51
N HIS A 62 -12.46 -9.12 8.29
CA HIS A 62 -12.69 -10.23 9.21
C HIS A 62 -13.67 -9.84 10.32
N VAL A 63 -13.50 -8.66 10.91
CA VAL A 63 -14.38 -8.19 11.99
C VAL A 63 -15.75 -7.77 11.43
N ARG A 64 -15.81 -7.18 10.25
CA ARG A 64 -17.05 -6.75 9.59
C ARG A 64 -16.90 -6.66 8.07
N PRO A 65 -17.65 -7.38 7.27
CA PRO A 65 -18.84 -8.20 7.60
C PRO A 65 -18.50 -9.61 8.12
N GLY A 66 -17.23 -10.00 8.12
CA GLY A 66 -16.73 -11.35 8.35
C GLY A 66 -16.25 -11.99 7.03
N ASP A 67 -15.07 -12.59 7.04
CA ASP A 67 -14.46 -13.23 5.87
C ASP A 67 -15.29 -14.40 5.33
N GLU A 68 -15.99 -15.14 6.22
CA GLU A 68 -16.93 -16.20 5.83
C GLU A 68 -18.14 -15.67 5.03
N VAL A 69 -18.61 -14.46 5.34
CA VAL A 69 -19.67 -13.80 4.55
C VAL A 69 -19.16 -13.48 3.15
N VAL A 70 -17.95 -12.91 3.07
CA VAL A 70 -17.32 -12.58 1.78
C VAL A 70 -17.06 -13.85 0.96
N LYS A 71 -16.58 -14.93 1.59
CA LYS A 71 -16.40 -16.24 0.93
C LYS A 71 -17.71 -16.76 0.32
N LYS A 72 -18.79 -16.76 1.08
CA LYS A 72 -20.11 -17.21 0.61
C LYS A 72 -20.63 -16.39 -0.57
N LEU A 73 -20.22 -15.12 -0.68
CA LEU A 73 -20.56 -14.23 -1.79
C LEU A 73 -19.57 -14.28 -2.97
N GLY A 74 -18.59 -15.20 -2.91
CA GLY A 74 -17.66 -15.47 -4.01
C GLY A 74 -16.34 -14.68 -3.97
N GLY A 75 -15.94 -14.19 -2.79
CA GLY A 75 -14.71 -13.44 -2.58
C GLY A 75 -14.85 -11.93 -2.84
N LEU A 76 -13.80 -11.17 -2.53
CA LEU A 76 -13.81 -9.70 -2.63
C LEU A 76 -14.12 -9.19 -4.03
N HIS A 77 -13.55 -9.80 -5.06
CA HIS A 77 -13.76 -9.39 -6.45
C HIS A 77 -15.24 -9.35 -6.79
N LYS A 78 -15.97 -10.39 -6.42
CA LYS A 78 -17.42 -10.48 -6.66
C LYS A 78 -18.21 -9.59 -5.70
N PHE A 79 -17.80 -9.55 -4.44
CA PHE A 79 -18.46 -8.78 -3.39
C PHE A 79 -18.46 -7.28 -3.67
N MET A 80 -17.34 -6.73 -4.15
CA MET A 80 -17.21 -5.29 -4.44
C MET A 80 -17.32 -4.94 -5.94
N ASN A 81 -17.61 -5.92 -6.80
CA ASN A 81 -17.67 -5.75 -8.27
C ASN A 81 -16.39 -5.12 -8.84
N TRP A 82 -15.25 -5.77 -8.57
CA TRP A 82 -13.93 -5.36 -9.04
C TRP A 82 -13.21 -6.54 -9.68
N ASP A 83 -12.75 -6.38 -10.92
CA ASP A 83 -12.18 -7.46 -11.75
C ASP A 83 -10.65 -7.47 -11.83
N LYS A 84 -10.00 -6.40 -11.33
CA LYS A 84 -8.54 -6.27 -11.34
C LYS A 84 -7.91 -6.76 -10.03
N PRO A 85 -6.57 -6.84 -9.96
CA PRO A 85 -5.88 -7.32 -8.77
C PRO A 85 -6.27 -6.62 -7.46
N ILE A 86 -6.38 -7.42 -6.40
CA ILE A 86 -6.55 -6.98 -5.02
C ILE A 86 -5.40 -7.53 -4.19
N LEU A 87 -4.76 -6.67 -3.40
CA LEU A 87 -3.86 -7.10 -2.33
C LEU A 87 -4.60 -7.01 -1.00
N THR A 88 -4.49 -8.05 -0.16
CA THR A 88 -4.91 -7.97 1.24
C THR A 88 -3.70 -7.87 2.15
N ASP A 89 -3.73 -6.94 3.11
CA ASP A 89 -2.71 -6.87 4.15
C ASP A 89 -2.78 -8.09 5.08
N SER A 90 -1.77 -8.24 5.94
CA SER A 90 -1.72 -9.36 6.89
C SER A 90 -2.75 -9.27 8.03
N GLY A 91 -3.28 -8.09 8.30
CA GLY A 91 -4.01 -7.74 9.51
C GLY A 91 -3.11 -7.45 10.72
N GLY A 92 -1.81 -7.75 10.63
CA GLY A 92 -0.84 -7.59 11.72
C GLY A 92 -0.75 -6.15 12.22
N PHE A 93 -0.52 -5.19 11.34
CA PHE A 93 -0.40 -3.79 11.73
C PHE A 93 -1.62 -3.27 12.50
N GLN A 94 -2.85 -3.63 12.09
CA GLN A 94 -4.08 -3.21 12.77
C GLN A 94 -4.19 -3.85 14.16
N VAL A 95 -3.78 -5.11 14.30
CA VAL A 95 -3.68 -5.79 15.59
C VAL A 95 -2.69 -5.08 16.52
N PHE A 96 -1.56 -4.61 15.97
CA PHE A 96 -0.53 -3.90 16.73
C PHE A 96 -0.89 -2.44 17.02
N SER A 97 -1.61 -1.76 16.14
CA SER A 97 -1.93 -0.33 16.27
C SER A 97 -3.26 -0.02 16.96
N LEU A 98 -4.27 -0.88 16.82
CA LEU A 98 -5.64 -0.64 17.32
C LEU A 98 -5.94 -1.37 18.64
N ALA A 99 -5.21 -2.43 18.97
CA ALA A 99 -5.45 -3.21 20.17
C ALA A 99 -4.74 -2.59 21.39
N GLY A 100 -5.49 -1.96 22.27
CA GLY A 100 -4.97 -1.38 23.54
C GLY A 100 -4.39 -2.44 24.48
N LEU A 101 -4.97 -3.65 24.54
CA LEU A 101 -4.47 -4.80 25.29
C LEU A 101 -4.30 -5.97 24.32
N ARG A 102 -3.05 -6.35 24.10
CA ARG A 102 -2.68 -7.49 23.26
C ARG A 102 -1.69 -8.39 23.98
N ARG A 103 -1.79 -9.68 23.72
CA ARG A 103 -0.84 -10.69 24.23
C ARG A 103 -0.24 -11.43 23.03
N ILE A 104 1.03 -11.15 22.77
CA ILE A 104 1.80 -11.80 21.71
C ILE A 104 2.41 -13.08 22.26
N LYS A 105 2.23 -14.17 21.53
CA LYS A 105 2.80 -15.47 21.80
C LYS A 105 3.40 -16.06 20.52
N GLU A 106 4.04 -17.21 20.63
CA GLU A 106 4.60 -17.91 19.47
C GLU A 106 3.52 -18.40 18.50
N GLU A 107 2.36 -18.82 19.04
CA GLU A 107 1.23 -19.26 18.21
C GLU A 107 0.58 -18.11 17.44
N GLY A 108 0.55 -16.88 17.98
CA GLY A 108 -0.11 -15.72 17.39
C GLY A 108 -0.41 -14.64 18.43
N VAL A 109 -1.40 -13.79 18.15
CA VAL A 109 -1.76 -12.64 18.98
C VAL A 109 -3.20 -12.75 19.46
N TYR A 110 -3.40 -12.57 20.76
CA TYR A 110 -4.72 -12.44 21.40
C TYR A 110 -5.00 -10.95 21.64
N PHE A 111 -6.14 -10.48 21.22
CA PHE A 111 -6.54 -9.08 21.39
C PHE A 111 -8.06 -8.92 21.39
N ASN A 112 -8.55 -7.72 21.66
CA ASN A 112 -9.97 -7.43 21.64
C ASN A 112 -10.36 -6.63 20.39
N SER A 113 -11.50 -6.96 19.79
CA SER A 113 -12.10 -6.20 18.70
C SER A 113 -12.31 -4.74 19.11
N HIS A 114 -11.93 -3.80 18.26
CA HIS A 114 -12.17 -2.36 18.48
C HIS A 114 -13.63 -1.94 18.26
N ILE A 115 -14.48 -2.85 17.73
CA ILE A 115 -15.90 -2.56 17.46
C ILE A 115 -16.76 -2.86 18.68
N ASP A 116 -16.58 -4.05 19.28
CA ASP A 116 -17.47 -4.59 20.30
C ASP A 116 -16.73 -5.25 21.49
N GLY A 117 -15.39 -5.23 21.46
CA GLY A 117 -14.55 -5.73 22.54
C GLY A 117 -14.45 -7.24 22.65
N HIS A 118 -15.05 -8.03 21.74
CA HIS A 118 -14.90 -9.48 21.80
C HIS A 118 -13.46 -9.93 21.58
N LYS A 119 -13.09 -11.08 22.17
CA LYS A 119 -11.73 -11.62 22.06
C LYS A 119 -11.51 -12.24 20.70
N ILE A 120 -10.41 -11.88 20.06
CA ILE A 120 -9.95 -12.40 18.77
C ILE A 120 -8.58 -13.03 18.98
N PHE A 121 -8.36 -14.17 18.33
CA PHE A 121 -7.04 -14.74 18.09
C PHE A 121 -6.71 -14.60 16.60
N MET A 122 -5.49 -14.15 16.30
CA MET A 122 -4.96 -14.10 14.95
C MET A 122 -3.50 -14.54 14.96
N GLY A 123 -3.21 -15.55 14.20
CA GLY A 123 -1.88 -16.05 13.94
C GLY A 123 -1.64 -16.25 12.45
N PRO A 124 -0.51 -16.85 12.06
CA PRO A 124 -0.20 -17.09 10.66
C PRO A 124 -1.29 -17.86 9.92
N GLU A 125 -1.78 -18.96 10.47
CA GLU A 125 -2.78 -19.81 9.83
C GLU A 125 -4.13 -19.10 9.71
N GLU A 126 -4.55 -18.37 10.77
CA GLU A 126 -5.79 -17.60 10.77
C GLU A 126 -5.75 -16.48 9.73
N SER A 127 -4.64 -15.73 9.67
CA SER A 127 -4.47 -14.67 8.69
C SER A 127 -4.53 -15.22 7.25
N MET A 128 -3.84 -16.33 6.98
CA MET A 128 -3.88 -16.95 5.65
C MET A 128 -5.28 -17.47 5.31
N ARG A 129 -5.98 -18.10 6.25
CA ARG A 129 -7.36 -18.58 6.06
C ARG A 129 -8.31 -17.42 5.77
N ILE A 130 -8.21 -16.33 6.50
CA ILE A 130 -9.03 -15.13 6.28
C ILE A 130 -8.77 -14.58 4.87
N GLN A 131 -7.52 -14.40 4.49
CA GLN A 131 -7.16 -13.88 3.17
C GLN A 131 -7.58 -14.84 2.04
N SER A 132 -7.51 -16.15 2.25
CA SER A 132 -8.03 -17.15 1.32
C SER A 132 -9.56 -17.06 1.16
N ASN A 133 -10.30 -16.83 2.25
CA ASN A 133 -11.75 -16.60 2.20
C ASN A 133 -12.10 -15.28 1.48
N LEU A 134 -11.30 -14.24 1.67
CA LEU A 134 -11.40 -12.97 0.92
C LEU A 134 -11.05 -13.14 -0.55
N ALA A 135 -10.28 -14.17 -0.90
CA ALA A 135 -9.86 -14.54 -2.25
C ALA A 135 -9.09 -13.42 -2.99
N SER A 136 -8.27 -12.66 -2.28
CA SER A 136 -7.41 -11.64 -2.89
C SER A 136 -6.43 -12.25 -3.90
N THR A 137 -5.89 -11.41 -4.77
CA THR A 137 -4.84 -11.81 -5.74
C THR A 137 -3.52 -12.04 -5.04
N ILE A 138 -3.17 -11.13 -4.12
CA ILE A 138 -1.93 -11.15 -3.35
C ILE A 138 -2.29 -11.08 -1.87
N ALA A 139 -1.75 -12.00 -1.08
CA ALA A 139 -1.85 -12.01 0.37
C ALA A 139 -0.51 -11.63 0.99
N MET A 140 -0.55 -10.85 2.08
CA MET A 140 0.62 -10.54 2.88
C MET A 140 0.79 -11.57 4.01
N ALA A 141 2.02 -12.01 4.24
CA ALA A 141 2.32 -12.88 5.38
C ALA A 141 2.04 -12.15 6.70
N PHE A 142 1.56 -12.92 7.70
CA PHE A 142 1.36 -12.38 9.05
C PHE A 142 2.71 -12.10 9.72
N ASP A 143 2.90 -10.90 10.19
CA ASP A 143 4.16 -10.41 10.77
C ASP A 143 3.93 -9.72 12.11
N GLU A 144 4.98 -9.55 12.88
CA GLU A 144 5.00 -8.65 14.03
C GLU A 144 5.64 -7.33 13.64
N CYS A 145 4.85 -6.24 13.75
CA CYS A 145 5.34 -4.88 13.55
C CYS A 145 5.59 -4.23 14.92
N PRO A 146 6.83 -4.26 15.44
CA PRO A 146 7.15 -3.65 16.72
C PRO A 146 7.09 -2.13 16.64
N SER A 147 6.94 -1.47 17.80
CA SER A 147 7.00 -0.03 17.90
C SER A 147 8.37 0.50 17.48
N SER A 148 8.40 1.69 16.86
CA SER A 148 9.63 2.39 16.48
C SER A 148 10.58 2.70 17.67
N VAL A 149 10.03 2.71 18.90
CA VAL A 149 10.79 2.94 20.14
C VAL A 149 11.19 1.64 20.85
N ALA A 150 10.94 0.48 20.24
CA ALA A 150 11.34 -0.80 20.83
C ALA A 150 12.87 -0.94 20.85
N ASP A 151 13.38 -1.54 21.92
CA ASP A 151 14.81 -1.79 22.03
C ASP A 151 15.30 -2.88 21.05
N ARG A 152 16.61 -2.91 20.83
CA ARG A 152 17.23 -3.82 19.88
C ARG A 152 16.96 -5.29 20.21
N GLU A 153 17.02 -5.68 21.48
CA GLU A 153 16.81 -7.07 21.91
C GLU A 153 15.39 -7.54 21.57
N TYR A 154 14.40 -6.66 21.79
CA TYR A 154 13.02 -6.95 21.41
C TYR A 154 12.86 -7.07 19.89
N ILE A 155 13.48 -6.17 19.12
CA ILE A 155 13.47 -6.21 17.65
C ILE A 155 14.05 -7.54 17.13
N GLU A 156 15.17 -7.99 17.65
CA GLU A 156 15.77 -9.28 17.26
C GLU A 156 14.84 -10.46 17.53
N LYS A 157 14.18 -10.49 18.69
CA LYS A 157 13.18 -11.52 19.05
C LYS A 157 11.94 -11.46 18.13
N SER A 158 11.46 -10.28 17.84
CA SER A 158 10.32 -10.03 16.96
C SER A 158 10.59 -10.47 15.52
N VAL A 159 11.75 -10.13 14.98
CA VAL A 159 12.19 -10.54 13.64
C VAL A 159 12.31 -12.06 13.54
N ALA A 160 12.93 -12.71 14.52
CA ALA A 160 13.03 -14.17 14.55
C ALA A 160 11.65 -14.85 14.61
N ARG A 161 10.69 -14.26 15.32
CA ARG A 161 9.29 -14.73 15.35
C ARG A 161 8.63 -14.53 13.99
N THR A 162 8.79 -13.36 13.37
CA THR A 162 8.26 -13.04 12.05
C THR A 162 8.76 -14.02 10.99
N THR A 163 10.06 -14.41 11.03
CA THR A 163 10.60 -15.46 10.15
C THR A 163 9.87 -16.80 10.33
N ARG A 164 9.68 -17.24 11.59
CA ARG A 164 8.95 -18.49 11.85
C ARG A 164 7.48 -18.43 11.43
N TRP A 165 6.84 -17.30 11.65
CA TRP A 165 5.48 -17.06 11.21
C TRP A 165 5.35 -17.06 9.68
N LEU A 166 6.33 -16.50 8.97
CA LEU A 166 6.37 -16.51 7.51
C LEU A 166 6.41 -17.95 6.95
N VAL A 167 7.23 -18.82 7.55
CA VAL A 167 7.28 -20.25 7.16
C VAL A 167 5.92 -20.91 7.36
N ARG A 168 5.22 -20.64 8.47
CA ARG A 168 3.87 -21.13 8.73
C ARG A 168 2.86 -20.57 7.72
N CYS A 169 2.91 -19.26 7.43
CA CYS A 169 2.08 -18.63 6.39
C CYS A 169 2.24 -19.32 5.04
N LYS A 170 3.49 -19.55 4.60
CA LYS A 170 3.77 -20.22 3.33
C LYS A 170 3.17 -21.61 3.27
N LYS A 171 3.40 -22.42 4.30
CA LYS A 171 2.85 -23.78 4.39
C LYS A 171 1.32 -23.79 4.37
N GLU A 172 0.70 -22.86 5.10
CA GLU A 172 -0.76 -22.76 5.14
C GLU A 172 -1.33 -22.25 3.81
N MET A 173 -0.68 -21.30 3.15
CA MET A 173 -1.08 -20.83 1.82
C MET A 173 -1.04 -21.97 0.80
N GLU A 174 0.03 -22.77 0.77
CA GLU A 174 0.15 -23.93 -0.11
C GLU A 174 -0.98 -24.96 0.14
N ARG A 175 -1.29 -25.22 1.42
CA ARG A 175 -2.40 -26.09 1.82
C ARG A 175 -3.74 -25.54 1.34
N LEU A 176 -4.02 -24.25 1.61
CA LEU A 176 -5.29 -23.59 1.24
C LEU A 176 -5.48 -23.57 -0.28
N ASN A 177 -4.43 -23.22 -1.03
CA ASN A 177 -4.49 -23.20 -2.50
C ASN A 177 -4.75 -24.59 -3.12
N SER A 178 -4.48 -25.68 -2.40
CA SER A 178 -4.76 -27.05 -2.84
C SER A 178 -6.19 -27.53 -2.55
N LEU A 179 -6.96 -26.84 -1.73
CA LEU A 179 -8.30 -27.25 -1.34
C LEU A 179 -9.31 -27.09 -2.49
N PRO A 180 -10.28 -28.00 -2.62
CA PRO A 180 -11.25 -27.97 -3.73
C PRO A 180 -12.18 -26.74 -3.67
N ASP A 181 -12.50 -26.25 -2.46
CA ASP A 181 -13.43 -25.14 -2.17
C ASP A 181 -12.76 -23.76 -2.08
N THR A 182 -11.46 -23.68 -2.31
CA THR A 182 -10.75 -22.40 -2.38
C THR A 182 -11.13 -21.64 -3.65
N ILE A 183 -11.55 -20.38 -3.48
CA ILE A 183 -12.00 -19.52 -4.57
C ILE A 183 -10.83 -19.15 -5.50
N ASN A 184 -9.73 -18.64 -4.93
CA ASN A 184 -8.51 -18.31 -5.67
C ASN A 184 -7.40 -19.30 -5.32
N LYS A 185 -7.20 -20.33 -6.14
CA LYS A 185 -6.17 -21.37 -5.97
C LYS A 185 -4.75 -20.91 -6.37
N HIS A 186 -4.62 -19.70 -6.87
CA HIS A 186 -3.37 -19.09 -7.31
C HIS A 186 -3.07 -17.80 -6.55
N GLN A 187 -3.55 -17.72 -5.30
CA GLN A 187 -3.25 -16.59 -4.44
C GLN A 187 -1.76 -16.52 -4.16
N MET A 188 -1.16 -15.35 -4.45
CA MET A 188 0.26 -15.09 -4.24
C MET A 188 0.54 -14.73 -2.80
N LEU A 189 1.76 -15.03 -2.31
CA LEU A 189 2.22 -14.68 -0.98
C LEU A 189 3.42 -13.74 -1.04
N PHE A 190 3.30 -12.57 -0.41
CA PHE A 190 4.41 -11.65 -0.18
C PHE A 190 4.88 -11.76 1.27
N GLY A 191 6.21 -11.92 1.47
CA GLY A 191 6.84 -11.89 2.78
C GLY A 191 7.17 -10.46 3.21
N ILE A 192 7.34 -10.23 4.52
CA ILE A 192 7.62 -8.91 5.06
C ILE A 192 8.95 -8.91 5.79
N ASN A 193 9.88 -8.06 5.34
CA ASN A 193 11.11 -7.74 6.05
C ASN A 193 10.82 -6.79 7.20
N GLN A 194 11.28 -7.13 8.38
CA GLN A 194 11.21 -6.33 9.60
C GLN A 194 12.61 -6.12 10.18
N GLY A 195 12.78 -5.21 11.15
CA GLY A 195 14.07 -4.96 11.80
C GLY A 195 14.24 -3.53 12.35
N GLY A 196 13.15 -2.75 12.41
CA GLY A 196 13.20 -1.35 12.86
C GLY A 196 14.14 -0.53 11.98
N VAL A 197 15.01 0.27 12.61
CA VAL A 197 16.02 1.10 11.95
C VAL A 197 17.43 0.49 12.01
N TYR A 198 17.54 -0.80 12.34
CA TYR A 198 18.81 -1.53 12.47
C TYR A 198 19.16 -2.24 11.15
N GLU A 199 20.12 -1.71 10.40
CA GLU A 199 20.53 -2.23 9.09
C GLU A 199 20.95 -3.70 9.13
N ASP A 200 21.81 -4.08 10.08
CA ASP A 200 22.32 -5.45 10.21
C ASP A 200 21.22 -6.47 10.46
N ILE A 201 20.21 -6.13 11.30
CA ILE A 201 19.04 -6.99 11.54
C ILE A 201 18.21 -7.11 10.26
N ARG A 202 17.97 -5.98 9.58
CA ARG A 202 17.21 -5.93 8.33
C ARG A 202 17.86 -6.74 7.21
N ILE A 203 19.18 -6.56 7.01
CA ILE A 203 19.97 -7.30 6.01
C ILE A 203 19.86 -8.80 6.28
N LYS A 204 20.18 -9.22 7.51
CA LYS A 204 20.08 -10.61 7.90
C LYS A 204 18.69 -11.20 7.64
N HIS A 205 17.65 -10.46 8.02
CA HIS A 205 16.27 -10.91 7.79
C HIS A 205 15.91 -10.96 6.30
N ALA A 206 16.37 -10.00 5.48
CA ALA A 206 16.18 -10.03 4.04
C ALA A 206 16.82 -11.29 3.41
N ASP A 207 18.05 -11.61 3.79
CA ASP A 207 18.76 -12.82 3.35
C ASP A 207 18.05 -14.11 3.78
N GLU A 208 17.46 -14.14 4.99
CA GLU A 208 16.71 -15.29 5.49
C GLU A 208 15.40 -15.52 4.71
N ILE A 209 14.57 -14.47 4.55
CA ILE A 209 13.28 -14.60 3.87
C ILE A 209 13.42 -14.79 2.36
N SER A 210 14.48 -14.28 1.74
CA SER A 210 14.75 -14.46 0.31
C SER A 210 14.93 -15.93 -0.07
N LYS A 211 15.41 -16.78 0.86
CA LYS A 211 15.56 -18.22 0.66
C LYS A 211 14.23 -18.97 0.56
N LEU A 212 13.15 -18.37 0.98
CA LEU A 212 11.82 -18.99 0.94
C LEU A 212 11.17 -18.96 -0.44
N ASN A 213 11.75 -18.26 -1.42
CA ASN A 213 11.27 -18.16 -2.79
C ASN A 213 9.76 -17.80 -2.86
N LEU A 214 9.41 -16.66 -2.32
CA LEU A 214 8.05 -16.12 -2.32
C LEU A 214 7.72 -15.41 -3.64
N ASP A 215 6.47 -15.01 -3.83
CA ASP A 215 6.04 -14.28 -5.03
C ASP A 215 6.49 -12.82 -5.03
N GLY A 216 6.73 -12.24 -3.84
CA GLY A 216 7.26 -10.90 -3.66
C GLY A 216 7.71 -10.65 -2.23
N TYR A 217 8.35 -9.50 -2.00
CA TYR A 217 8.92 -9.14 -0.70
C TYR A 217 8.57 -7.70 -0.36
N ALA A 218 8.13 -7.49 0.87
CA ALA A 218 7.83 -6.16 1.37
C ALA A 218 8.85 -5.71 2.41
N VAL A 219 9.06 -4.41 2.51
CA VAL A 219 9.76 -3.75 3.62
C VAL A 219 8.69 -3.10 4.49
N GLY A 220 8.46 -3.69 5.66
CA GLY A 220 7.49 -3.22 6.65
C GLY A 220 8.13 -2.49 7.83
N GLY A 221 7.30 -1.91 8.71
CA GLY A 221 7.77 -1.25 9.93
C GLY A 221 8.61 0.00 9.69
N LEU A 222 8.43 0.66 8.56
CA LEU A 222 8.90 2.02 8.25
C LEU A 222 7.71 2.97 8.13
N ALA A 223 7.96 4.29 8.06
CA ALA A 223 6.94 5.35 8.10
C ALA A 223 6.06 5.29 9.38
N VAL A 224 6.67 4.89 10.50
CA VAL A 224 6.03 4.76 11.82
C VAL A 224 6.62 5.72 12.87
N GLY A 225 7.42 6.71 12.43
CA GLY A 225 7.96 7.77 13.29
C GLY A 225 9.44 8.09 13.08
N GLU A 226 10.16 7.34 12.27
CA GLU A 226 11.52 7.66 11.85
C GLU A 226 11.55 8.82 10.85
N SER A 227 12.72 9.42 10.65
CA SER A 227 12.92 10.45 9.62
C SER A 227 12.89 9.85 8.21
N HIS A 228 12.67 10.70 7.19
CA HIS A 228 12.75 10.25 5.80
C HIS A 228 14.17 9.77 5.45
N GLU A 229 15.20 10.44 5.98
CA GLU A 229 16.60 10.06 5.79
C GLU A 229 16.88 8.67 6.34
N GLU A 230 16.37 8.35 7.54
CA GLU A 230 16.49 7.01 8.12
C GLU A 230 15.77 5.97 7.27
N MET A 231 14.56 6.27 6.82
CA MET A 231 13.81 5.38 5.92
C MET A 231 14.61 5.09 4.64
N TYR A 232 15.19 6.12 4.00
CA TYR A 232 15.98 5.93 2.78
C TYR A 232 17.27 5.16 3.04
N ARG A 233 17.96 5.42 4.14
CA ARG A 233 19.14 4.68 4.57
C ARG A 233 18.83 3.18 4.73
N ILE A 234 17.71 2.86 5.34
CA ILE A 234 17.26 1.47 5.48
C ILE A 234 16.94 0.83 4.12
N LEU A 235 16.29 1.57 3.21
CA LEU A 235 16.03 1.06 1.86
C LEU A 235 17.32 0.79 1.09
N ASP A 236 18.31 1.70 1.17
CA ASP A 236 19.63 1.53 0.56
C ASP A 236 20.34 0.27 1.09
N ALA A 237 20.17 -0.06 2.37
CA ALA A 237 20.77 -1.24 3.00
C ALA A 237 20.01 -2.55 2.63
N VAL A 238 18.68 -2.52 2.56
CA VAL A 238 17.85 -3.74 2.52
C VAL A 238 17.52 -4.19 1.10
N VAL A 239 17.16 -3.25 0.21
CA VAL A 239 16.66 -3.60 -1.12
C VAL A 239 17.66 -4.42 -1.94
N PRO A 240 19.00 -4.17 -1.87
CA PRO A 240 19.97 -5.02 -2.56
C PRO A 240 20.03 -6.48 -2.09
N HIS A 241 19.49 -6.79 -0.90
CA HIS A 241 19.42 -8.14 -0.33
C HIS A 241 18.11 -8.87 -0.67
N LEU A 242 17.17 -8.19 -1.30
CA LEU A 242 15.93 -8.81 -1.81
C LEU A 242 16.12 -9.27 -3.27
N PRO A 243 15.43 -10.34 -3.71
CA PRO A 243 15.61 -10.86 -5.07
C PRO A 243 15.15 -9.86 -6.14
N ASP A 244 16.05 -9.43 -7.01
CA ASP A 244 15.79 -8.52 -8.12
C ASP A 244 14.67 -8.97 -9.09
N HIS A 245 14.56 -10.29 -9.27
CA HIS A 245 13.56 -10.93 -10.13
C HIS A 245 12.20 -11.12 -9.45
N LYS A 246 11.98 -10.44 -8.32
CA LYS A 246 10.71 -10.40 -7.59
C LYS A 246 10.34 -8.94 -7.30
N PRO A 247 9.04 -8.65 -7.16
CA PRO A 247 8.63 -7.30 -6.79
C PRO A 247 9.01 -6.97 -5.35
N THR A 248 9.42 -5.72 -5.13
CA THR A 248 9.69 -5.14 -3.82
C THR A 248 8.59 -4.15 -3.46
N TYR A 249 8.00 -4.30 -2.27
CA TYR A 249 6.91 -3.47 -1.79
C TYR A 249 7.32 -2.68 -0.54
N LEU A 250 7.21 -1.36 -0.55
CA LEU A 250 7.37 -0.50 0.62
C LEU A 250 6.01 -0.17 1.22
N MET A 251 5.72 -0.75 2.40
CA MET A 251 4.41 -0.69 3.03
C MET A 251 4.12 0.67 3.66
N GLY A 252 2.91 1.18 3.44
CA GLY A 252 2.40 2.40 4.08
C GLY A 252 3.02 3.72 3.60
N VAL A 253 3.80 3.71 2.52
CA VAL A 253 4.50 4.88 1.96
C VAL A 253 3.91 5.25 0.60
N GLY A 254 3.64 6.49 0.32
CA GLY A 254 3.73 7.66 1.19
C GLY A 254 3.41 8.93 0.42
N THR A 255 4.21 9.97 0.63
CA THR A 255 4.11 11.19 -0.16
C THR A 255 4.68 10.99 -1.57
N PRO A 256 4.33 11.85 -2.55
CA PRO A 256 4.96 11.76 -3.88
C PRO A 256 6.49 11.76 -3.85
N VAL A 257 7.09 12.54 -2.96
CA VAL A 257 8.56 12.59 -2.77
C VAL A 257 9.09 11.23 -2.31
N ASN A 258 8.46 10.63 -1.28
CA ASN A 258 8.90 9.34 -0.76
C ASN A 258 8.78 8.23 -1.83
N ILE A 259 7.75 8.28 -2.68
CA ILE A 259 7.57 7.32 -3.77
C ILE A 259 8.69 7.47 -4.79
N LEU A 260 8.99 8.68 -5.26
CA LEU A 260 10.08 8.94 -6.21
C LEU A 260 11.44 8.48 -5.67
N GLU A 261 11.74 8.78 -4.40
CA GLU A 261 12.98 8.36 -3.74
C GLU A 261 13.06 6.86 -3.53
N ALA A 262 11.94 6.19 -3.24
CA ALA A 262 11.92 4.74 -3.06
C ALA A 262 11.98 3.99 -4.40
N VAL A 263 11.37 4.49 -5.48
CA VAL A 263 11.53 3.94 -6.84
C VAL A 263 12.99 4.00 -7.26
N ASP A 264 13.69 5.10 -7.01
CA ASP A 264 15.13 5.27 -7.28
C ASP A 264 15.99 4.18 -6.59
N ARG A 265 15.47 3.59 -5.50
CA ARG A 265 16.10 2.53 -4.70
C ARG A 265 15.61 1.12 -5.04
N GLY A 266 14.78 0.97 -6.07
CA GLY A 266 14.35 -0.32 -6.58
C GLY A 266 13.03 -0.85 -5.99
N VAL A 267 12.20 0.01 -5.40
CA VAL A 267 10.86 -0.36 -4.91
C VAL A 267 9.84 -0.33 -6.04
N ASP A 268 8.98 -1.34 -6.09
CA ASP A 268 7.99 -1.55 -7.16
C ASP A 268 6.54 -1.27 -6.74
N PHE A 269 6.18 -1.55 -5.49
CA PHE A 269 4.81 -1.45 -4.97
C PHE A 269 4.72 -0.47 -3.82
N PHE A 270 3.65 0.30 -3.78
CA PHE A 270 3.37 1.31 -2.76
C PHE A 270 1.91 1.28 -2.36
N ASP A 271 1.62 1.61 -1.11
CA ASP A 271 0.30 1.96 -0.63
C ASP A 271 0.40 3.08 0.40
N CYS A 272 -0.61 3.91 0.48
CA CYS A 272 -0.77 4.85 1.59
C CYS A 272 -2.21 5.37 1.66
N VAL A 273 -2.70 5.60 2.86
CA VAL A 273 -3.98 6.29 3.06
C VAL A 273 -3.91 7.82 2.84
N TYR A 274 -2.71 8.37 2.63
CA TYR A 274 -2.46 9.81 2.52
C TYR A 274 -3.32 10.49 1.44
N PRO A 275 -3.40 9.98 0.18
CA PRO A 275 -4.19 10.64 -0.86
C PRO A 275 -5.66 10.77 -0.46
N SER A 276 -6.29 9.68 -0.02
CA SER A 276 -7.69 9.68 0.37
C SER A 276 -7.93 10.44 1.68
N ARG A 277 -7.03 10.31 2.67
CA ARG A 277 -7.12 11.05 3.94
C ARG A 277 -7.02 12.56 3.70
N ASN A 278 -6.01 13.02 2.97
CA ASN A 278 -5.84 14.43 2.63
C ASN A 278 -7.02 14.97 1.82
N GLY A 279 -7.49 14.22 0.80
CA GLY A 279 -8.64 14.60 -0.01
C GLY A 279 -9.90 14.83 0.84
N ARG A 280 -10.18 13.95 1.78
CA ARG A 280 -11.31 14.09 2.71
C ARG A 280 -11.24 15.37 3.57
N HIS A 281 -10.05 15.93 3.75
CA HIS A 281 -9.82 17.19 4.48
C HIS A 281 -9.54 18.37 3.55
N GLY A 282 -9.93 18.28 2.26
CA GLY A 282 -9.79 19.36 1.29
C GLY A 282 -8.35 19.68 0.87
N HIS A 283 -7.40 18.80 1.19
CA HIS A 283 -6.02 18.91 0.75
C HIS A 283 -5.80 18.08 -0.51
N VAL A 284 -5.37 18.74 -1.59
CA VAL A 284 -5.17 18.11 -2.90
C VAL A 284 -3.73 18.28 -3.37
N TYR A 285 -3.24 17.26 -4.09
CA TYR A 285 -1.89 17.25 -4.68
C TYR A 285 -1.94 17.74 -6.12
N THR A 286 -0.96 18.53 -6.51
CA THR A 286 -0.76 19.00 -7.89
C THR A 286 0.71 18.91 -8.26
N ASN A 287 1.02 19.04 -9.56
CA ASN A 287 2.40 19.15 -10.04
C ASN A 287 3.12 20.41 -9.52
N HIS A 288 2.40 21.34 -8.90
CA HIS A 288 2.91 22.58 -8.32
C HIS A 288 2.83 22.59 -6.79
N GLY A 289 2.74 21.42 -6.16
CA GLY A 289 2.64 21.25 -4.72
C GLY A 289 1.21 21.02 -4.22
N LYS A 290 1.05 21.12 -2.91
CA LYS A 290 -0.20 20.80 -2.21
C LYS A 290 -1.06 22.05 -2.02
N LEU A 291 -2.36 21.94 -2.34
CA LEU A 291 -3.35 23.00 -2.11
C LEU A 291 -4.28 22.61 -0.96
N ASN A 292 -4.70 23.62 -0.17
CA ASN A 292 -5.79 23.48 0.78
C ASN A 292 -7.00 24.25 0.25
N LEU A 293 -7.99 23.53 -0.28
CA LEU A 293 -9.17 24.14 -0.92
C LEU A 293 -10.13 24.85 0.05
N PHE A 294 -9.91 24.74 1.37
CA PHE A 294 -10.62 25.58 2.34
C PHE A 294 -10.18 27.04 2.33
N ASN A 295 -9.02 27.37 1.76
CA ASN A 295 -8.47 28.72 1.76
C ASN A 295 -9.39 29.70 1.01
N ALA A 296 -9.50 30.94 1.56
CA ALA A 296 -10.37 31.99 1.02
C ALA A 296 -10.01 32.39 -0.42
N LYS A 297 -8.73 32.32 -0.79
CA LYS A 297 -8.26 32.63 -2.15
C LYS A 297 -8.92 31.83 -3.27
N PHE A 298 -9.56 30.70 -2.95
CA PHE A 298 -10.25 29.84 -3.92
C PHE A 298 -11.76 30.14 -4.03
N GLU A 299 -12.27 31.17 -3.35
CA GLU A 299 -13.70 31.49 -3.31
C GLU A 299 -14.27 31.88 -4.66
N LEU A 300 -13.48 32.60 -5.47
CA LEU A 300 -13.82 33.04 -6.82
C LEU A 300 -12.92 32.40 -7.89
N ASP A 301 -12.21 31.30 -7.55
CA ASP A 301 -11.31 30.59 -8.48
C ASP A 301 -12.11 29.60 -9.32
N ASP A 302 -12.40 29.96 -10.57
CA ASP A 302 -13.17 29.17 -11.52
C ASP A 302 -12.33 28.08 -12.23
N ARG A 303 -11.00 28.03 -12.00
CA ARG A 303 -10.10 27.03 -12.55
C ARG A 303 -10.32 25.64 -11.92
N PRO A 304 -9.94 24.56 -12.63
CA PRO A 304 -9.90 23.21 -12.03
C PRO A 304 -8.85 23.13 -10.90
N ILE A 305 -8.86 22.04 -10.15
CA ILE A 305 -7.81 21.78 -9.14
C ILE A 305 -6.42 21.88 -9.79
N GLU A 306 -6.25 21.28 -10.96
CA GLU A 306 -5.03 21.34 -11.76
C GLU A 306 -5.36 21.48 -13.24
N GLU A 307 -4.74 22.45 -13.89
CA GLU A 307 -4.89 22.67 -15.34
C GLU A 307 -4.36 21.46 -16.11
N GLY A 308 -5.10 21.02 -17.13
CA GLY A 308 -4.75 19.87 -17.96
C GLY A 308 -5.02 18.50 -17.32
N CYS A 309 -5.36 18.44 -16.04
CA CYS A 309 -5.69 17.18 -15.37
C CYS A 309 -7.01 16.58 -15.89
N GLN A 310 -6.99 15.29 -16.24
CA GLN A 310 -8.13 14.59 -16.83
C GLN A 310 -8.97 13.83 -15.81
N CYS A 311 -8.77 14.04 -14.49
CA CYS A 311 -9.61 13.39 -13.49
C CYS A 311 -11.06 13.90 -13.54
N PRO A 312 -12.04 13.11 -13.03
CA PRO A 312 -13.46 13.49 -13.03
C PRO A 312 -13.72 14.85 -12.35
N ALA A 313 -12.96 15.17 -11.30
CA ALA A 313 -13.11 16.44 -10.60
C ALA A 313 -12.65 17.63 -11.47
N CYS A 314 -11.43 17.57 -12.04
CA CYS A 314 -10.88 18.67 -12.82
C CYS A 314 -11.59 18.93 -14.15
N ARG A 315 -12.11 17.86 -14.79
CA ARG A 315 -12.86 18.00 -16.04
C ARG A 315 -14.21 18.73 -15.89
N ASN A 316 -14.79 18.70 -14.68
CA ASN A 316 -16.18 19.10 -14.51
C ASN A 316 -16.39 20.22 -13.48
N TYR A 317 -15.45 20.46 -12.58
CA TYR A 317 -15.67 21.33 -11.43
C TYR A 317 -14.53 22.29 -11.16
N SER A 318 -14.90 23.51 -10.73
CA SER A 318 -13.94 24.54 -10.33
C SER A 318 -13.51 24.39 -8.87
N ARG A 319 -12.37 24.99 -8.53
CA ARG A 319 -11.91 25.13 -7.14
C ARG A 319 -12.93 25.84 -6.26
N ALA A 320 -13.58 26.88 -6.79
CA ALA A 320 -14.62 27.63 -6.07
C ALA A 320 -15.81 26.73 -5.68
N TYR A 321 -16.30 25.92 -6.63
CA TYR A 321 -17.41 24.99 -6.35
C TYR A 321 -17.02 23.92 -5.35
N ILE A 322 -15.84 23.29 -5.51
CA ILE A 322 -15.35 22.29 -4.55
C ILE A 322 -15.17 22.90 -3.16
N ARG A 323 -14.60 24.12 -3.07
CA ARG A 323 -14.51 24.85 -1.81
C ARG A 323 -15.88 25.06 -1.18
N HIS A 324 -16.88 25.51 -1.95
CA HIS A 324 -18.25 25.67 -1.47
C HIS A 324 -18.77 24.37 -0.85
N LEU A 325 -18.66 23.24 -1.56
CA LEU A 325 -19.09 21.94 -1.07
C LEU A 325 -18.39 21.53 0.24
N LEU A 326 -17.07 21.74 0.33
CA LEU A 326 -16.30 21.46 1.54
C LEU A 326 -16.76 22.32 2.72
N LYS A 327 -17.02 23.61 2.49
CA LYS A 327 -17.54 24.55 3.51
C LYS A 327 -18.95 24.18 3.94
N ALA A 328 -19.79 23.76 3.01
CA ALA A 328 -21.15 23.28 3.27
C ALA A 328 -21.18 21.87 3.90
N LYS A 329 -20.02 21.21 4.04
CA LYS A 329 -19.86 19.82 4.52
C LYS A 329 -20.60 18.80 3.64
N GLU A 330 -20.75 19.10 2.36
CA GLU A 330 -21.30 18.16 1.39
C GLU A 330 -20.29 17.06 1.07
N MET A 331 -20.74 15.80 1.10
CA MET A 331 -19.88 14.63 0.85
C MET A 331 -19.27 14.66 -0.56
N LEU A 332 -19.94 15.28 -1.54
CA LEU A 332 -19.44 15.43 -2.89
C LEU A 332 -18.11 16.19 -2.93
N GLY A 333 -17.94 17.25 -2.13
CA GLY A 333 -16.68 18.00 -2.06
C GLY A 333 -15.50 17.11 -1.64
N MET A 334 -15.71 16.29 -0.60
CA MET A 334 -14.74 15.31 -0.14
C MET A 334 -14.43 14.27 -1.23
N ARG A 335 -15.47 13.71 -1.86
CA ARG A 335 -15.32 12.71 -2.93
C ARG A 335 -14.49 13.23 -4.10
N LEU A 336 -14.77 14.46 -4.57
CA LEU A 336 -14.05 15.08 -5.68
C LEU A 336 -12.55 15.28 -5.37
N CYS A 337 -12.23 15.71 -4.15
CA CYS A 337 -10.84 15.84 -3.70
C CYS A 337 -10.13 14.46 -3.63
N VAL A 338 -10.81 13.42 -3.16
CA VAL A 338 -10.26 12.06 -3.09
C VAL A 338 -10.01 11.52 -4.49
N LEU A 339 -10.97 11.62 -5.40
CA LEU A 339 -10.83 11.19 -6.80
C LEU A 339 -9.64 11.87 -7.49
N HIS A 340 -9.51 13.19 -7.31
CA HIS A 340 -8.37 13.93 -7.85
C HIS A 340 -7.03 13.41 -7.31
N ASN A 341 -6.92 13.24 -5.99
CA ASN A 341 -5.67 12.79 -5.37
C ASN A 341 -5.29 11.38 -5.81
N LEU A 342 -6.23 10.46 -5.90
CA LEU A 342 -5.96 9.09 -6.35
C LEU A 342 -5.56 9.07 -7.83
N TYR A 343 -6.24 9.86 -8.67
CA TYR A 343 -5.87 10.04 -10.07
C TYR A 343 -4.45 10.61 -10.22
N PHE A 344 -4.10 11.63 -9.42
CA PHE A 344 -2.76 12.22 -9.41
C PHE A 344 -1.69 11.17 -9.09
N TYR A 345 -1.90 10.34 -8.06
CA TYR A 345 -0.95 9.29 -7.70
C TYR A 345 -0.82 8.24 -8.80
N ASN A 346 -1.93 7.76 -9.35
CA ASN A 346 -1.92 6.75 -10.41
C ASN A 346 -1.25 7.29 -11.68
N THR A 347 -1.51 8.55 -12.05
CA THR A 347 -0.87 9.21 -13.21
C THR A 347 0.63 9.41 -12.97
N MET A 348 1.04 9.82 -11.76
CA MET A 348 2.46 9.91 -11.42
C MET A 348 3.17 8.56 -11.59
N MET A 349 2.52 7.45 -11.23
CA MET A 349 3.09 6.12 -11.46
C MET A 349 3.18 5.76 -12.95
N GLU A 350 2.24 6.21 -13.80
CA GLU A 350 2.36 6.09 -15.26
C GLU A 350 3.57 6.88 -15.77
N GLU A 351 3.70 8.15 -15.38
CA GLU A 351 4.83 9.00 -15.75
C GLU A 351 6.19 8.39 -15.31
N ILE A 352 6.26 7.78 -14.12
CA ILE A 352 7.45 7.06 -13.64
C ILE A 352 7.78 5.89 -14.57
N ARG A 353 6.78 5.07 -14.95
CA ARG A 353 6.99 3.94 -15.87
C ARG A 353 7.46 4.41 -17.25
N ASP A 354 6.85 5.46 -17.78
CA ASP A 354 7.25 6.06 -19.07
C ASP A 354 8.69 6.57 -19.02
N ALA A 355 9.09 7.22 -17.92
CA ALA A 355 10.46 7.69 -17.71
C ALA A 355 11.46 6.52 -17.60
N LEU A 356 11.09 5.43 -16.94
CA LEU A 356 11.90 4.20 -16.87
C LEU A 356 12.03 3.54 -18.25
N ASP A 357 10.93 3.44 -19.01
CA ASP A 357 10.93 2.90 -20.36
C ASP A 357 11.81 3.75 -21.31
N ALA A 358 11.82 5.08 -21.13
CA ALA A 358 12.69 6.00 -21.85
C ALA A 358 14.16 5.99 -21.38
N GLY A 359 14.45 5.51 -20.16
CA GLY A 359 15.80 5.54 -19.56
C GLY A 359 16.22 6.92 -19.08
N ASN A 360 15.28 7.73 -18.61
CA ASN A 360 15.52 9.09 -18.13
C ASN A 360 14.87 9.37 -16.77
N PHE A 361 14.69 8.33 -15.96
CA PHE A 361 13.99 8.43 -14.67
C PHE A 361 14.64 9.46 -13.72
N ALA A 362 15.98 9.52 -13.66
CA ALA A 362 16.68 10.49 -12.83
C ALA A 362 16.28 11.94 -13.16
N SER A 363 16.28 12.30 -14.44
CA SER A 363 15.88 13.64 -14.92
C SER A 363 14.41 13.93 -14.64
N TYR A 364 13.54 12.94 -14.86
CA TYR A 364 12.11 13.05 -14.53
C TYR A 364 11.91 13.31 -13.04
N LYS A 365 12.59 12.53 -12.17
CA LYS A 365 12.52 12.70 -10.70
C LYS A 365 12.91 14.12 -10.28
N GLU A 366 14.04 14.62 -10.76
CA GLU A 366 14.53 15.97 -10.43
C GLU A 366 13.54 17.06 -10.87
N GLU A 367 13.03 16.99 -12.10
CA GLU A 367 12.05 17.94 -12.61
C GLU A 367 10.74 17.89 -11.82
N LYS A 368 10.24 16.68 -11.50
CA LYS A 368 9.01 16.50 -10.73
C LYS A 368 9.14 17.09 -9.33
N LEU A 369 10.25 16.81 -8.63
CA LEU A 369 10.54 17.35 -7.30
C LEU A 369 10.65 18.89 -7.33
N TYR A 370 11.35 19.44 -8.31
CA TYR A 370 11.47 20.89 -8.49
C TYR A 370 10.11 21.55 -8.68
N ARG A 371 9.28 21.05 -9.60
CA ARG A 371 7.93 21.58 -9.86
C ARG A 371 7.04 21.55 -8.62
N MET A 372 7.16 20.51 -7.81
CA MET A 372 6.40 20.37 -6.56
C MET A 372 6.95 21.20 -5.40
N GLY A 373 7.99 22.01 -5.62
CA GLY A 373 8.63 22.84 -4.60
C GLY A 373 9.45 22.03 -3.59
N GLN A 374 9.94 20.85 -3.98
CA GLN A 374 10.77 19.97 -3.17
C GLN A 374 12.18 19.91 -3.77
N SER A 375 13.21 20.08 -2.97
CA SER A 375 14.59 19.83 -3.41
C SER A 375 14.91 18.33 -3.29
N SER A 376 15.72 17.79 -4.20
CA SER A 376 16.25 16.43 -3.98
C SER A 376 17.19 16.45 -2.77
N ILE A 377 17.17 15.39 -1.96
CA ILE A 377 17.99 15.25 -0.74
C ILE A 377 19.50 15.23 -1.05
N LYS A 378 19.89 15.10 -2.31
CA LYS A 378 21.31 15.10 -2.73
C LYS A 378 22.02 16.47 -2.66
N ASN A 379 21.32 17.55 -2.33
CA ASN A 379 21.88 18.92 -2.28
C ASN A 379 21.87 19.54 -0.86
N VAL A 380 21.88 18.74 0.21
CA VAL A 380 22.10 19.23 1.58
C VAL A 380 23.29 18.48 2.20
#